data_35aa9db0d586cf289f6c5ef205f3ff03
#
_entry.id   35aa9db0d586cf289f6c5ef205f3ff03
#
_cell.length_a   1.000
_cell.length_b   1.000
_cell.length_c   1.000
_cell.angle_alpha   90.00
_cell.angle_beta   90.00
_cell.angle_gamma   90.00
#
_symmetry.space_group_name_H-M   'P 1'
#
loop_
_entity.id
_entity.type
_entity.pdbx_description
1 polymer ?
#
loop_
_entity_poly.entity_id
_entity_poly.type
_entity_poly.pdbx_seq_one_letter_code
_entity_poly.pdbx_strand_id
1 'polypeptide(L)'
;MMATQAQAQPTGPQAIDWSQPRRREWGTALRALLKLLGNADDTVQVFRIMRALNGDTAAKNYRKLLTTQQGGRLAYQRIELSERFSDRAWIDTLPEGSVGGAYRAFLDRTGYSAQGLADVSYADAEVERNVEHPHAWFGRRERDIHDIWHILTGYQAD
;
A
#
# COMPACT_ATOMS: atom_id res chain seq x y z
N MET A 1 -14.06 44.75 -27.80
CA MET A 1 -13.23 43.55 -27.88
C MET A 1 -12.83 43.19 -26.48
N MET A 2 -13.51 42.22 -25.86
CA MET A 2 -13.14 41.69 -24.53
C MET A 2 -12.34 40.43 -24.75
N ALA A 3 -11.07 40.46 -24.34
CA ALA A 3 -10.20 39.29 -24.39
C ALA A 3 -10.56 38.34 -23.25
N THR A 4 -11.03 37.14 -23.60
CA THR A 4 -11.26 36.05 -22.66
C THR A 4 -9.89 35.54 -22.20
N GLN A 5 -9.54 35.82 -20.95
CA GLN A 5 -8.38 35.21 -20.30
C GLN A 5 -8.70 33.72 -20.07
N ALA A 6 -8.02 32.86 -20.80
CA ALA A 6 -7.99 31.43 -20.52
C ALA A 6 -7.26 31.24 -19.19
N GLN A 7 -7.98 30.88 -18.13
CA GLN A 7 -7.38 30.43 -16.87
C GLN A 7 -6.66 29.11 -17.10
N ALA A 8 -5.33 29.14 -17.02
CA ALA A 8 -4.51 27.93 -16.98
C ALA A 8 -4.88 27.17 -15.70
N GLN A 9 -5.40 25.96 -15.86
CA GLN A 9 -5.65 25.06 -14.75
C GLN A 9 -4.30 24.65 -14.14
N PRO A 10 -4.19 24.59 -12.79
CA PRO A 10 -2.96 24.18 -12.14
C PRO A 10 -2.66 22.71 -12.50
N THR A 11 -1.49 22.46 -13.09
CA THR A 11 -0.93 21.14 -13.36
C THR A 11 -0.33 20.53 -12.08
N GLY A 12 -1.15 20.42 -11.03
CA GLY A 12 -0.83 19.61 -9.87
C GLY A 12 -1.20 18.15 -10.11
N PRO A 13 -0.60 17.19 -9.36
CA PRO A 13 -1.00 15.80 -9.46
C PRO A 13 -2.51 15.70 -9.23
N GLN A 14 -3.23 15.17 -10.22
CA GLN A 14 -4.69 15.08 -10.15
C GLN A 14 -5.10 14.15 -9.01
N ALA A 15 -5.98 14.62 -8.16
CA ALA A 15 -6.60 13.79 -7.13
C ALA A 15 -7.25 12.56 -7.77
N ILE A 16 -7.02 11.38 -7.17
CA ILE A 16 -7.59 10.13 -7.69
C ILE A 16 -9.10 10.18 -7.56
N ASP A 17 -9.81 10.02 -8.67
CA ASP A 17 -11.25 9.82 -8.65
C ASP A 17 -11.57 8.34 -8.33
N TRP A 18 -11.87 8.07 -7.08
CA TRP A 18 -12.20 6.72 -6.58
C TRP A 18 -13.58 6.23 -7.02
N SER A 19 -14.41 7.06 -7.64
CA SER A 19 -15.74 6.70 -8.13
C SER A 19 -15.68 5.99 -9.50
N GLN A 20 -14.58 6.19 -10.23
CA GLN A 20 -14.41 5.64 -11.57
C GLN A 20 -13.72 4.27 -11.56
N PRO A 21 -14.13 3.34 -12.44
CA PRO A 21 -13.43 2.08 -12.64
C PRO A 21 -11.99 2.34 -13.11
N ARG A 22 -11.01 1.81 -12.41
CA ARG A 22 -9.61 1.97 -12.79
C ARG A 22 -9.21 0.92 -13.84
N ARG A 23 -8.65 1.39 -14.92
CA ARG A 23 -8.08 0.51 -15.96
C ARG A 23 -6.66 0.10 -15.56
N ARG A 24 -6.29 -1.12 -15.95
CA ARG A 24 -4.90 -1.58 -15.83
C ARG A 24 -4.01 -0.87 -16.85
N GLU A 25 -2.89 -0.36 -16.36
CA GLU A 25 -1.91 0.39 -17.16
C GLU A 25 -0.74 -0.51 -17.56
N TRP A 26 -0.98 -1.43 -18.49
CA TRP A 26 0.02 -2.40 -18.93
C TRP A 26 1.34 -1.77 -19.40
N GLY A 27 1.28 -0.63 -20.10
CA GLY A 27 2.48 0.07 -20.56
C GLY A 27 3.33 0.62 -19.41
N THR A 28 2.70 1.12 -18.34
CA THR A 28 3.38 1.56 -17.13
C THR A 28 4.00 0.38 -16.38
N ALA A 29 3.26 -0.73 -16.26
CA ALA A 29 3.76 -1.95 -15.62
C ALA A 29 4.97 -2.53 -16.37
N LEU A 30 4.93 -2.58 -17.69
CA LEU A 30 6.04 -3.11 -18.50
C LEU A 30 7.30 -2.24 -18.36
N ARG A 31 7.17 -0.91 -18.41
CA ARG A 31 8.32 -0.01 -18.20
C ARG A 31 8.95 -0.16 -16.82
N ALA A 32 8.12 -0.31 -15.79
CA ALA A 32 8.60 -0.55 -14.43
C ALA A 32 9.28 -1.92 -14.31
N LEU A 33 8.73 -2.96 -14.94
CA LEU A 33 9.34 -4.29 -14.98
C LEU A 33 10.72 -4.27 -15.64
N LEU A 34 10.88 -3.59 -16.77
CA LEU A 34 12.20 -3.48 -17.44
C LEU A 34 13.24 -2.78 -16.56
N LYS A 35 12.82 -1.77 -15.78
CA LYS A 35 13.72 -1.13 -14.80
C LYS A 35 14.10 -2.07 -13.67
N LEU A 36 13.13 -2.81 -13.14
CA LEU A 36 13.35 -3.80 -12.07
C LEU A 36 14.31 -4.91 -12.52
N LEU A 37 14.21 -5.38 -13.76
CA LEU A 37 15.16 -6.36 -14.33
C LEU A 37 16.59 -5.81 -14.45
N GLY A 38 16.75 -4.48 -14.60
CA GLY A 38 18.04 -3.82 -14.58
C GLY A 38 18.60 -3.57 -13.17
N ASN A 39 17.73 -3.50 -12.17
CA ASN A 39 18.09 -3.32 -10.76
C ASN A 39 17.03 -3.97 -9.88
N ALA A 40 17.30 -5.20 -9.43
CA ALA A 40 16.35 -6.01 -8.64
C ALA A 40 16.04 -5.39 -7.25
N ASP A 41 16.90 -4.53 -6.73
CA ASP A 41 16.72 -3.87 -5.43
C ASP A 41 15.80 -2.62 -5.51
N ASP A 42 15.38 -2.21 -6.72
CA ASP A 42 14.49 -1.05 -6.89
C ASP A 42 13.04 -1.39 -6.56
N THR A 43 12.77 -1.53 -5.27
CA THR A 43 11.43 -1.84 -4.72
C THR A 43 10.36 -0.84 -5.15
N VAL A 44 10.70 0.41 -5.48
CA VAL A 44 9.76 1.40 -6.01
C VAL A 44 9.10 0.89 -7.30
N GLN A 45 9.85 0.19 -8.17
CA GLN A 45 9.28 -0.38 -9.40
C GLN A 45 8.25 -1.48 -9.11
N VAL A 46 8.44 -2.27 -8.04
CA VAL A 46 7.46 -3.27 -7.60
C VAL A 46 6.14 -2.58 -7.29
N PHE A 47 6.14 -1.52 -6.49
CA PHE A 47 4.93 -0.76 -6.18
C PHE A 47 4.30 -0.10 -7.41
N ARG A 48 5.11 0.36 -8.37
CA ARG A 48 4.60 0.88 -9.66
C ARG A 48 3.87 -0.18 -10.44
N ILE A 49 4.44 -1.39 -10.54
CA ILE A 49 3.80 -2.53 -11.22
C ILE A 49 2.48 -2.87 -10.51
N MET A 50 2.51 -2.99 -9.19
CA MET A 50 1.32 -3.32 -8.41
C MET A 50 0.20 -2.28 -8.63
N ARG A 51 0.50 -0.98 -8.54
CA ARG A 51 -0.48 0.09 -8.79
C ARG A 51 -1.02 0.06 -10.21
N ALA A 52 -0.13 -0.08 -11.20
CA ALA A 52 -0.50 -0.11 -12.61
C ALA A 52 -1.42 -1.29 -12.96
N LEU A 53 -1.24 -2.44 -12.30
CA LEU A 53 -2.01 -3.66 -12.57
C LEU A 53 -3.21 -3.85 -11.63
N ASN A 54 -3.31 -3.10 -10.56
CA ASN A 54 -4.36 -3.28 -9.55
C ASN A 54 -5.77 -3.07 -10.14
N GLY A 55 -5.96 -2.07 -11.00
CA GLY A 55 -7.27 -1.76 -11.58
C GLY A 55 -8.34 -1.62 -10.48
N ASP A 56 -9.46 -2.37 -10.60
CA ASP A 56 -10.56 -2.39 -9.63
C ASP A 56 -10.37 -3.40 -8.48
N THR A 57 -9.22 -4.03 -8.36
CA THR A 57 -9.02 -5.12 -7.40
C THR A 57 -9.23 -4.65 -5.97
N ALA A 58 -8.68 -3.50 -5.58
CA ALA A 58 -8.88 -2.94 -4.24
C ALA A 58 -10.37 -2.69 -3.93
N ALA A 59 -11.13 -2.12 -4.88
CA ALA A 59 -12.55 -1.89 -4.72
C ALA A 59 -13.36 -3.20 -4.58
N LYS A 60 -12.98 -4.24 -5.33
CA LYS A 60 -13.61 -5.57 -5.25
C LYS A 60 -13.31 -6.24 -3.91
N ASN A 61 -12.05 -6.21 -3.49
CA ASN A 61 -11.62 -6.80 -2.22
C ASN A 61 -12.23 -6.06 -1.03
N TYR A 62 -12.30 -4.74 -1.07
CA TYR A 62 -12.97 -3.95 -0.05
C TYR A 62 -14.47 -4.31 0.06
N ARG A 63 -15.18 -4.44 -1.05
CA ARG A 63 -16.58 -4.91 -1.04
C ARG A 63 -16.71 -6.31 -0.43
N LYS A 64 -15.77 -7.22 -0.74
CA LYS A 64 -15.73 -8.55 -0.14
C LYS A 64 -15.48 -8.49 1.37
N LEU A 65 -14.59 -7.61 1.84
CA LEU A 65 -14.38 -7.36 3.27
C LEU A 65 -15.70 -7.01 3.97
N LEU A 66 -16.48 -6.12 3.38
CA LEU A 66 -17.76 -5.64 3.94
C LEU A 66 -18.86 -6.73 4.03
N THR A 67 -18.71 -7.88 3.36
CA THR A 67 -19.70 -8.96 3.44
C THR A 67 -19.68 -9.70 4.79
N THR A 68 -18.66 -9.46 5.62
CA THR A 68 -18.54 -10.06 6.94
C THR A 68 -18.73 -9.04 8.05
N GLN A 69 -19.29 -9.45 9.17
CA GLN A 69 -19.47 -8.58 10.34
C GLN A 69 -18.13 -8.01 10.83
N GLN A 70 -17.11 -8.85 10.91
CA GLN A 70 -15.76 -8.42 11.33
C GLN A 70 -15.14 -7.45 10.33
N GLY A 71 -15.29 -7.69 9.03
CA GLY A 71 -14.81 -6.81 7.97
C GLY A 71 -15.50 -5.45 8.00
N GLY A 72 -16.82 -5.40 8.24
CA GLY A 72 -17.55 -4.15 8.44
C GLY A 72 -17.02 -3.35 9.63
N ARG A 73 -16.74 -4.03 10.77
CA ARG A 73 -16.15 -3.41 11.95
C ARG A 73 -14.78 -2.81 11.65
N LEU A 74 -13.89 -3.56 10.98
CA LEU A 74 -12.56 -3.09 10.57
C LEU A 74 -12.65 -1.88 9.65
N ALA A 75 -13.55 -1.93 8.66
CA ALA A 75 -13.76 -0.84 7.71
C ALA A 75 -14.35 0.43 8.37
N TYR A 76 -15.10 0.27 9.46
CA TYR A 76 -15.59 1.39 10.26
C TYR A 76 -14.47 2.01 11.10
N GLN A 77 -13.67 1.19 11.79
CA GLN A 77 -12.61 1.65 12.68
C GLN A 77 -11.44 2.27 11.94
N ARG A 78 -11.12 1.83 10.73
CA ARG A 78 -10.02 2.30 9.87
C ARG A 78 -8.69 2.47 10.58
N ILE A 79 -8.33 1.53 11.43
CA ILE A 79 -7.04 1.55 12.14
C ILE A 79 -5.91 1.41 11.10
N GLU A 80 -4.96 2.34 11.12
CA GLU A 80 -3.74 2.27 10.32
C GLU A 80 -2.76 1.28 10.95
N LEU A 81 -2.45 0.21 10.20
CA LEU A 81 -1.60 -0.85 10.73
C LEU A 81 -0.13 -0.47 10.77
N SER A 82 0.34 0.38 9.83
CA SER A 82 1.72 0.85 9.81
C SER A 82 2.12 1.54 11.12
N GLU A 83 1.23 2.35 11.70
CA GLU A 83 1.48 2.97 13.00
C GLU A 83 1.67 1.92 14.09
N ARG A 84 0.78 0.92 14.13
CA ARG A 84 0.83 -0.15 15.13
C ARG A 84 2.05 -1.05 14.95
N PHE A 85 2.39 -1.38 13.70
CA PHE A 85 3.54 -2.20 13.35
C PHE A 85 4.88 -1.44 13.45
N SER A 86 4.85 -0.12 13.60
CA SER A 86 6.03 0.70 13.90
C SER A 86 6.24 0.93 15.40
N ASP A 87 5.25 0.62 16.23
CA ASP A 87 5.35 0.73 17.69
C ASP A 87 6.22 -0.41 18.25
N ARG A 88 7.53 -0.17 18.33
CA ARG A 88 8.49 -1.14 18.82
C ARG A 88 8.19 -1.58 20.25
N ALA A 89 7.77 -0.66 21.11
CA ALA A 89 7.45 -1.00 22.50
C ALA A 89 6.31 -2.01 22.59
N TRP A 90 5.30 -1.88 21.71
CA TRP A 90 4.23 -2.86 21.61
C TRP A 90 4.71 -4.18 21.00
N ILE A 91 5.50 -4.16 19.91
CA ILE A 91 6.01 -5.36 19.24
C ILE A 91 6.83 -6.21 20.22
N ASP A 92 7.62 -5.59 21.08
CA ASP A 92 8.46 -6.29 22.07
C ASP A 92 7.64 -7.00 23.15
N THR A 93 6.37 -6.63 23.35
CA THR A 93 5.46 -7.33 24.28
C THR A 93 4.81 -8.59 23.68
N LEU A 94 4.94 -8.81 22.36
CA LEU A 94 4.27 -9.92 21.70
C LEU A 94 4.92 -11.26 22.09
N PRO A 95 4.12 -12.28 22.48
CA PRO A 95 4.66 -13.55 22.99
C PRO A 95 5.48 -14.32 21.96
N GLU A 96 6.53 -14.98 22.39
CA GLU A 96 7.23 -15.98 21.59
C GLU A 96 6.26 -17.10 21.15
N GLY A 97 6.50 -17.67 19.96
CA GLY A 97 5.62 -18.70 19.39
C GLY A 97 4.30 -18.18 18.82
N SER A 98 4.00 -16.88 18.97
CA SER A 98 2.87 -16.23 18.27
C SER A 98 3.30 -15.68 16.91
N VAL A 99 2.31 -15.36 16.04
CA VAL A 99 2.55 -14.64 14.79
C VAL A 99 3.25 -13.30 15.05
N GLY A 100 2.88 -12.60 16.14
CA GLY A 100 3.52 -11.35 16.54
C GLY A 100 4.98 -11.52 16.97
N GLY A 101 5.30 -12.58 17.73
CA GLY A 101 6.68 -12.92 18.07
C GLY A 101 7.52 -13.27 16.84
N ALA A 102 6.93 -13.99 15.88
CA ALA A 102 7.58 -14.28 14.59
C ALA A 102 7.81 -13.01 13.76
N TYR A 103 6.86 -12.05 13.77
CA TYR A 103 7.01 -10.74 13.15
C TYR A 103 8.14 -9.93 13.77
N ARG A 104 8.24 -9.91 15.10
CA ARG A 104 9.37 -9.29 15.81
C ARG A 104 10.72 -9.88 15.34
N ALA A 105 10.84 -11.21 15.34
CA ALA A 105 12.05 -11.89 14.89
C ALA A 105 12.37 -11.62 13.41
N PHE A 106 11.35 -11.47 12.56
CA PHE A 106 11.51 -11.07 11.17
C PHE A 106 12.11 -9.66 11.07
N LEU A 107 11.56 -8.68 11.77
CA LEU A 107 12.07 -7.30 11.78
C LEU A 107 13.53 -7.24 12.31
N ASP A 108 13.83 -7.98 13.38
CA ASP A 108 15.17 -8.01 13.97
C ASP A 108 16.22 -8.61 13.01
N ARG A 109 15.82 -9.62 12.24
CA ARG A 109 16.70 -10.29 11.28
C ARG A 109 16.94 -9.46 10.02
N THR A 110 15.89 -8.82 9.49
CA THR A 110 15.94 -8.13 8.19
C THR A 110 16.33 -6.68 8.30
N GLY A 111 16.13 -6.05 9.47
CA GLY A 111 16.23 -4.60 9.63
C GLY A 111 15.10 -3.84 8.95
N TYR A 112 14.08 -4.51 8.46
CA TYR A 112 12.90 -3.88 7.83
C TYR A 112 12.03 -3.18 8.86
N SER A 113 11.17 -2.28 8.40
CA SER A 113 10.17 -1.63 9.23
C SER A 113 8.90 -1.35 8.42
N ALA A 114 7.75 -1.38 9.10
CA ALA A 114 6.47 -1.01 8.48
C ALA A 114 6.49 0.41 7.92
N GLN A 115 7.17 1.34 8.60
CA GLN A 115 7.35 2.72 8.12
C GLN A 115 8.20 2.76 6.85
N GLY A 116 9.32 2.02 6.79
CA GLY A 116 10.17 1.95 5.60
C GLY A 116 9.42 1.40 4.39
N LEU A 117 8.61 0.36 4.56
CA LEU A 117 7.74 -0.18 3.51
C LEU A 117 6.71 0.86 3.04
N ALA A 118 6.11 1.60 3.97
CA ALA A 118 5.19 2.69 3.66
C ALA A 118 5.88 3.80 2.86
N ASP A 119 7.06 4.24 3.27
CA ASP A 119 7.81 5.31 2.60
C ASP A 119 8.18 4.92 1.17
N VAL A 120 8.71 3.72 0.95
CA VAL A 120 9.02 3.21 -0.39
C VAL A 120 7.75 3.10 -1.24
N SER A 121 6.63 2.67 -0.67
CA SER A 121 5.36 2.56 -1.41
C SER A 121 4.83 3.90 -1.91
N TYR A 122 5.20 5.02 -1.28
CA TYR A 122 4.77 6.36 -1.64
C TYR A 122 5.86 7.21 -2.32
N ALA A 123 7.05 6.67 -2.57
CA ALA A 123 8.18 7.42 -3.11
C ALA A 123 7.84 8.22 -4.40
N ASP A 124 6.88 7.75 -5.19
CA ASP A 124 6.37 8.41 -6.39
C ASP A 124 4.85 8.61 -6.40
N ALA A 125 4.21 8.48 -5.26
CA ALA A 125 2.76 8.58 -5.09
C ALA A 125 2.37 9.30 -3.78
N GLU A 126 3.13 10.33 -3.39
CA GLU A 126 2.95 11.08 -2.14
C GLU A 126 1.53 11.62 -1.97
N VAL A 127 0.86 11.97 -3.07
CA VAL A 127 -0.55 12.41 -3.08
C VAL A 127 -1.49 11.35 -2.51
N GLU A 128 -1.13 10.06 -2.61
CA GLU A 128 -1.97 8.95 -2.12
C GLU A 128 -1.76 8.67 -0.62
N ARG A 129 -0.68 9.19 -0.02
CA ARG A 129 -0.27 8.88 1.36
C ARG A 129 -1.38 9.12 2.38
N ASN A 130 -1.99 10.30 2.32
CA ASN A 130 -2.95 10.77 3.32
C ASN A 130 -4.39 10.81 2.81
N VAL A 131 -4.71 10.05 1.76
CA VAL A 131 -6.07 10.05 1.22
C VAL A 131 -7.02 9.33 2.18
N GLU A 132 -8.00 10.07 2.72
CA GLU A 132 -9.05 9.56 3.62
C GLU A 132 -10.20 8.89 2.84
N HIS A 133 -9.89 7.96 1.96
CA HIS A 133 -10.90 7.21 1.22
C HIS A 133 -10.89 5.73 1.65
N PRO A 134 -12.06 5.06 1.78
CA PRO A 134 -12.12 3.66 2.22
C PRO A 134 -11.25 2.71 1.41
N HIS A 135 -11.18 2.89 0.09
CA HIS A 135 -10.35 2.05 -0.77
C HIS A 135 -8.85 2.36 -0.59
N ALA A 136 -8.48 3.62 -0.32
CA ALA A 136 -7.10 3.99 -0.03
C ALA A 136 -6.64 3.37 1.30
N TRP A 137 -7.46 3.51 2.35
CA TRP A 137 -7.22 2.84 3.63
C TRP A 137 -7.05 1.32 3.45
N PHE A 138 -7.93 0.70 2.68
CA PHE A 138 -7.86 -0.74 2.45
C PHE A 138 -6.58 -1.15 1.71
N GLY A 139 -6.16 -0.37 0.71
CA GLY A 139 -4.88 -0.59 0.01
C GLY A 139 -3.66 -0.46 0.93
N ARG A 140 -3.67 0.53 1.84
CA ARG A 140 -2.63 0.66 2.87
C ARG A 140 -2.60 -0.57 3.77
N ARG A 141 -3.76 -1.02 4.22
CA ARG A 141 -3.88 -2.22 5.03
C ARG A 141 -3.38 -3.48 4.33
N GLU A 142 -3.70 -3.68 3.03
CA GLU A 142 -3.17 -4.81 2.25
C GLU A 142 -1.64 -4.75 2.16
N ARG A 143 -1.04 -3.57 1.98
CA ARG A 143 0.40 -3.38 2.00
C ARG A 143 1.00 -3.74 3.36
N ASP A 144 0.41 -3.21 4.44
CA ASP A 144 0.98 -3.32 5.79
C ASP A 144 0.95 -4.77 6.32
N ILE A 145 0.01 -5.60 5.87
CA ILE A 145 -0.02 -7.03 6.23
C ILE A 145 0.88 -7.90 5.36
N HIS A 146 1.56 -7.34 4.36
CA HIS A 146 2.40 -8.10 3.42
C HIS A 146 3.48 -8.91 4.15
N ASP A 147 4.19 -8.31 5.10
CA ASP A 147 5.26 -8.99 5.85
C ASP A 147 4.72 -10.13 6.73
N ILE A 148 3.48 -9.98 7.21
CA ILE A 148 2.80 -11.06 7.95
C ILE A 148 2.55 -12.26 7.03
N TRP A 149 2.28 -12.04 5.74
CA TRP A 149 2.13 -13.15 4.78
C TRP A 149 3.44 -13.89 4.55
N HIS A 150 4.59 -13.21 4.49
CA HIS A 150 5.91 -13.87 4.45
C HIS A 150 6.08 -14.82 5.64
N ILE A 151 5.72 -14.38 6.84
CA ILE A 151 5.82 -15.16 8.07
C ILE A 151 4.89 -16.39 8.02
N LEU A 152 3.63 -16.19 7.63
CA LEU A 152 2.62 -17.26 7.63
C LEU A 152 2.86 -18.32 6.56
N THR A 153 3.45 -17.94 5.43
CA THR A 153 3.69 -18.82 4.28
C THR A 153 5.10 -19.42 4.27
N GLY A 154 6.01 -18.87 5.07
CA GLY A 154 7.42 -19.25 5.09
C GLY A 154 8.21 -18.79 3.87
N TYR A 155 7.63 -17.95 3.00
CA TYR A 155 8.39 -17.34 1.90
C TYR A 155 9.38 -16.33 2.47
N GLN A 156 10.61 -16.39 1.99
CA GLN A 156 11.64 -15.42 2.36
C GLN A 156 11.37 -14.06 1.69
N ALA A 157 11.93 -12.98 2.27
CA ALA A 157 11.75 -11.61 1.78
C ALA A 157 12.93 -11.15 0.88
N ASP A 158 13.71 -12.09 0.37
CA ASP A 158 14.88 -11.94 -0.50
C ASP A 158 14.58 -12.29 -1.97
#